data_6e4338d01f301a93e7f33ca77954f234
#
_entry.id   6e4338d01f301a93e7f33ca77954f234
#
_cell.length_a   1.000
_cell.length_b   1.000
_cell.length_c   1.000
_cell.angle_alpha   90.00
_cell.angle_beta   90.00
_cell.angle_gamma   90.00
#
_symmetry.space_group_name_H-M   'P 1'
#
loop_
_entity.id
_entity.type
_entity.pdbx_description
1 polymer ?
#
loop_
_entity_poly.entity_id
_entity_poly.type
_entity_poly.pdbx_seq_one_letter_code
_entity_poly.pdbx_strand_id
1 'polypeptide(L)' 'MSIHPGVNISSNVYVGEGAMLGTGSSVKDGVCIGKHTLIGIGSVVTKDIPEGMIAFGNPCKVIRRNDIWDNVDELLDSQI' A
#
# COMPACT_ATOMS: atom_id res chain seq x y z
N MET A 1 -9.74 -2.46 1.54
CA MET A 1 -8.91 -1.23 1.47
C MET A 1 -8.94 -0.52 2.81
N SER A 2 -7.79 -0.13 3.30
CA SER A 2 -7.68 0.67 4.53
C SER A 2 -6.88 1.93 4.23
N ILE A 3 -7.45 3.08 4.59
CA ILE A 3 -6.81 4.38 4.37
C ILE A 3 -6.70 5.09 5.73
N HIS A 4 -5.47 5.33 6.14
CA HIS A 4 -5.18 5.96 7.43
C HIS A 4 -5.31 7.49 7.33
N PRO A 5 -5.39 8.20 8.47
CA PRO A 5 -5.50 9.66 8.47
C PRO A 5 -4.34 10.32 7.72
N GLY A 6 -4.64 11.45 7.08
CA GLY A 6 -3.63 12.23 6.38
C GLY A 6 -3.22 11.72 5.01
N VAL A 7 -3.89 10.69 4.50
CA VAL A 7 -3.62 10.19 3.15
C VAL A 7 -4.25 11.13 2.14
N ASN A 8 -3.47 11.54 1.14
CA ASN A 8 -3.92 12.38 0.04
C ASN A 8 -3.97 11.55 -1.24
N ILE A 9 -5.17 11.37 -1.78
CA ILE A 9 -5.37 10.62 -3.02
C ILE A 9 -5.86 11.58 -4.10
N SER A 10 -5.10 11.70 -5.17
CA SER A 10 -5.45 12.56 -6.30
C SER A 10 -6.54 11.91 -7.15
N SER A 11 -6.92 12.60 -8.24
CA SER A 11 -8.00 12.13 -9.11
C SER A 11 -7.60 10.86 -9.87
N ASN A 12 -8.60 10.05 -10.23
CA ASN A 12 -8.42 8.88 -11.09
C ASN A 12 -7.46 7.83 -10.52
N VAL A 13 -7.34 7.77 -9.21
CA VAL A 13 -6.54 6.74 -8.54
C VAL A 13 -7.40 5.52 -8.30
N TYR A 14 -6.86 4.35 -8.65
CA TYR A 14 -7.46 3.07 -8.32
C TYR A 14 -6.69 2.42 -7.18
N VAL A 15 -7.41 1.99 -6.15
CA VAL A 15 -6.81 1.27 -5.02
C VAL A 15 -7.49 -0.08 -4.91
N GLY A 16 -6.71 -1.15 -5.07
CA GLY A 16 -7.22 -2.51 -5.07
C GLY A 16 -7.73 -2.96 -3.72
N GLU A 17 -8.51 -4.04 -3.72
CA GLU A 17 -9.04 -4.64 -2.51
C GLU A 17 -7.92 -5.08 -1.58
N GLY A 18 -8.10 -4.82 -0.29
CA GLY A 18 -7.11 -5.22 0.72
C GLY A 18 -5.84 -4.38 0.75
N ALA A 19 -5.72 -3.35 -0.10
CA ALA A 19 -4.57 -2.47 -0.07
C ALA A 19 -4.64 -1.57 1.17
N MET A 20 -3.47 -1.22 1.71
CA MET A 20 -3.34 -0.36 2.88
C MET A 20 -2.44 0.82 2.56
N LEU A 21 -2.92 2.02 2.85
CA LEU A 21 -2.18 3.26 2.63
C LEU A 21 -1.81 3.86 3.99
N GLY A 22 -0.53 3.94 4.27
CA GLY A 22 -0.04 4.44 5.56
C GLY A 22 -0.31 5.91 5.77
N THR A 23 -0.33 6.32 7.04
CA THR A 23 -0.58 7.71 7.44
C THR A 23 0.33 8.69 6.70
N GLY A 24 -0.26 9.76 6.17
CA GLY A 24 0.50 10.82 5.51
C GLY A 24 1.03 10.47 4.13
N SER A 25 0.67 9.32 3.58
CA SER A 25 1.08 8.99 2.21
C SER A 25 0.29 9.81 1.19
N SER A 26 0.87 10.01 0.01
CA SER A 26 0.25 10.73 -1.08
C SER A 26 0.31 9.91 -2.36
N VAL A 27 -0.77 9.92 -3.13
CA VAL A 27 -0.85 9.16 -4.38
C VAL A 27 -1.13 10.11 -5.52
N LYS A 28 -0.25 10.07 -6.52
CA LYS A 28 -0.35 10.93 -7.69
C LYS A 28 -1.56 10.55 -8.55
N ASP A 29 -2.08 11.53 -9.28
CA ASP A 29 -3.18 11.38 -10.23
C ASP A 29 -2.89 10.23 -11.22
N GLY A 30 -3.91 9.39 -11.45
CA GLY A 30 -3.85 8.32 -12.42
C GLY A 30 -3.10 7.06 -11.99
N VAL A 31 -2.64 7.00 -10.75
CA VAL A 31 -1.89 5.83 -10.25
C VAL A 31 -2.83 4.69 -9.89
N CYS A 32 -2.39 3.48 -10.19
CA CYS A 32 -3.09 2.24 -9.87
C CYS A 32 -2.30 1.50 -8.79
N ILE A 33 -2.95 1.24 -7.66
CA ILE A 33 -2.35 0.45 -6.57
C ILE A 33 -3.04 -0.91 -6.53
N GLY A 34 -2.25 -1.96 -6.67
CA GLY A 34 -2.76 -3.32 -6.75
C GLY A 34 -3.35 -3.84 -5.45
N LYS A 35 -4.05 -4.96 -5.54
CA LYS A 35 -4.67 -5.61 -4.38
C LYS A 35 -3.61 -6.01 -3.36
N HIS A 36 -3.95 -5.95 -2.08
CA HIS A 36 -3.10 -6.45 -0.99
C HIS A 36 -1.72 -5.80 -0.96
N THR A 37 -1.62 -4.59 -1.49
CA THR A 37 -0.38 -3.81 -1.47
C THR A 37 -0.33 -2.98 -0.20
N LEU A 38 0.83 -2.89 0.41
CA LEU A 38 1.03 -2.06 1.59
C LEU A 38 1.93 -0.88 1.22
N ILE A 39 1.40 0.32 1.41
CA ILE A 39 2.14 1.56 1.20
C ILE A 39 2.53 2.11 2.57
N GLY A 40 3.82 2.37 2.75
CA GLY A 40 4.36 2.83 4.02
C GLY A 40 3.97 4.26 4.38
N ILE A 41 4.14 4.59 5.65
CA ILE A 41 3.84 5.92 6.18
C ILE A 41 4.65 6.99 5.45
N GLY A 42 3.99 8.10 5.08
CA GLY A 42 4.65 9.24 4.47
C GLY A 42 5.18 9.01 3.07
N SER A 43 4.77 7.94 2.41
CA SER A 43 5.22 7.63 1.06
C SER A 43 4.58 8.54 0.02
N VAL A 44 5.29 8.77 -1.08
CA VAL A 44 4.77 9.53 -2.22
C VAL A 44 4.73 8.60 -3.44
N VAL A 45 3.54 8.12 -3.78
CA VAL A 45 3.35 7.15 -4.86
C VAL A 45 3.20 7.90 -6.18
N THR A 46 4.17 7.74 -7.06
CA THR A 46 4.20 8.44 -8.36
C THR A 46 4.02 7.50 -9.55
N LYS A 47 4.06 6.20 -9.33
CA LYS A 47 3.90 5.17 -10.37
C LYS A 47 3.01 4.06 -9.86
N ASP A 48 2.45 3.28 -10.78
CA ASP A 48 1.61 2.14 -10.44
C ASP A 48 2.39 1.15 -9.58
N ILE A 49 1.69 0.57 -8.61
CA ILE A 49 2.28 -0.43 -7.73
C ILE A 49 1.58 -1.77 -8.01
N PRO A 50 2.32 -2.82 -8.34
CA PRO A 50 1.75 -4.16 -8.56
C PRO A 50 1.05 -4.70 -7.32
N GLU A 51 0.15 -5.66 -7.51
CA GLU A 51 -0.53 -6.29 -6.38
C GLU A 51 0.46 -7.08 -5.51
N GLY A 52 0.11 -7.19 -4.23
CA GLY A 52 0.87 -8.02 -3.29
C GLY A 52 2.26 -7.52 -2.97
N MET A 53 2.50 -6.22 -3.06
CA MET A 53 3.82 -5.64 -2.81
C MET A 53 3.83 -4.77 -1.58
N ILE A 54 5.01 -4.60 -1.00
CA ILE A 54 5.26 -3.60 0.04
C ILE A 54 6.12 -2.51 -0.61
N ALA A 55 5.64 -1.27 -0.53
CA ALA A 55 6.32 -0.14 -1.14
C ALA A 55 6.32 1.05 -0.20
N PHE A 56 7.41 1.80 -0.17
CA PHE A 56 7.47 3.03 0.63
C PHE A 56 8.59 3.94 0.13
N GLY A 57 8.58 5.16 0.66
CA GLY A 57 9.59 6.16 0.36
C GLY A 57 9.07 7.32 -0.47
N ASN A 58 9.96 8.25 -0.77
CA ASN A 58 9.70 9.41 -1.62
C ASN A 58 10.82 9.56 -2.63
N PRO A 59 10.64 9.19 -3.91
CA PRO A 59 9.44 8.55 -4.45
C PRO A 59 9.24 7.14 -3.91
N CYS A 60 7.99 6.70 -3.84
CA CYS A 60 7.64 5.38 -3.34
C CYS A 60 8.17 4.31 -4.30
N LYS A 61 8.84 3.33 -3.74
CA LYS A 61 9.41 2.23 -4.52
C LYS A 61 9.00 0.90 -3.91
N VAL A 62 8.78 -0.08 -4.77
CA VAL A 62 8.52 -1.45 -4.33
C VAL A 62 9.76 -1.98 -3.64
N ILE A 63 9.61 -2.40 -2.40
CA ILE A 63 10.72 -2.92 -1.60
C ILE A 63 10.76 -4.44 -1.65
N ARG A 64 9.60 -5.07 -1.50
CA ARG A 64 9.51 -6.52 -1.54
C ARG A 64 8.08 -6.96 -1.70
N ARG A 65 7.87 -8.25 -1.87
CA ARG A 65 6.56 -8.84 -1.91
C ARG A 65 5.93 -8.84 -0.53
N ASN A 66 4.61 -8.63 -0.48
CA ASN A 66 3.86 -8.65 0.78
C ASN A 66 3.51 -10.09 1.16
N ASP A 67 4.48 -10.81 1.66
CA ASP A 67 4.31 -12.20 2.07
C ASP A 67 3.42 -12.33 3.32
N ILE A 68 3.32 -11.26 4.08
CA ILE A 68 2.48 -11.22 5.28
C ILE A 68 1.02 -11.48 4.92
N TRP A 69 0.57 -10.96 3.79
CA TRP A 69 -0.80 -11.16 3.36
C TRP A 69 -1.11 -12.63 3.07
N ASP A 70 -0.18 -13.34 2.44
CA ASP A 70 -0.37 -14.75 2.08
C ASP A 70 -0.38 -15.66 3.31
N ASN A 71 0.20 -15.23 4.42
CA ASN A 71 0.37 -16.02 5.64
C ASN A 71 -0.26 -15.34 6.86
N VAL A 72 -1.28 -14.52 6.64
CA VAL A 72 -1.86 -13.71 7.71
C VAL A 72 -2.38 -14.56 8.88
N ASP A 73 -3.01 -15.68 8.60
CA ASP A 73 -3.55 -16.55 9.65
C ASP A 73 -2.45 -17.15 10.50
N GLU A 74 -1.39 -17.60 9.87
CA GLU A 74 -0.21 -18.15 10.54
C GLU A 74 0.47 -17.10 11.41
N LEU A 75 0.59 -15.88 10.90
CA LEU A 75 1.18 -14.79 11.64
C LEU A 75 0.34 -14.39 12.85
N LEU A 76 -0.96 -14.37 12.69
CA LEU A 76 -1.87 -14.07 13.81
C LEU A 76 -1.73 -15.12 14.89
N ASP A 77 -1.66 -16.38 14.54
CA ASP A 77 -1.47 -17.46 15.49
C ASP A 77 -0.15 -17.34 16.25
N SER A 78 0.90 -16.92 15.56
CA SER A 78 2.23 -16.80 16.19
C SER A 78 2.35 -15.59 17.11
N GLN A 79 1.46 -14.61 16.99
CA GLN A 79 1.47 -13.41 17.82
C GLN A 79 0.58 -13.50 19.05
N ILE A 80 -0.22 -14.51 19.12
CA ILE A 80 -1.12 -14.76 20.26
C ILE A 80 -0.43 -15.63 21.35
#